data_64e3122aa9e045a9986222e7a8302f2f
#
_entry.id   64e3122aa9e045a9986222e7a8302f2f
#
_cell.length_a   1.000
_cell.length_b   1.000
_cell.length_c   1.000
_cell.angle_alpha   90.00
_cell.angle_beta   90.00
_cell.angle_gamma   90.00
#
_symmetry.space_group_name_H-M   'P 1'
#
loop_
_entity.id
_entity.type
_entity.pdbx_description
1 polymer ?
#
loop_
_entity_poly.entity_id
_entity_poly.type
_entity_poly.pdbx_seq_one_letter_code
_entity_poly.pdbx_strand_id
1 'polypeptide(L)'
;VDCITDCTVIKLNRASIQEVFARFPEFETFHRKNLERTFVRLNKRIVNHLQLSARDRYLNFITEYPEMESVAMNYHIASYLGITQQSLSRIRAGK
;
A
#
# COMPACT_ATOMS: atom_id res chain seq x y z
N VAL A 1 7.23 10.40 1.16
CA VAL A 1 6.32 9.91 0.11
C VAL A 1 6.81 10.39 -1.24
N ASP A 2 7.01 9.45 -2.16
CA ASP A 2 7.49 9.74 -3.51
C ASP A 2 6.52 9.22 -4.56
N CYS A 3 6.46 9.92 -5.70
CA CYS A 3 5.70 9.46 -6.85
C CYS A 3 6.57 8.53 -7.71
N ILE A 4 6.02 7.40 -8.11
CA ILE A 4 6.68 6.45 -9.01
C ILE A 4 6.49 6.86 -10.47
N THR A 5 5.32 7.42 -10.77
CA THR A 5 4.97 8.00 -12.08
C THR A 5 4.43 9.41 -11.85
N ASP A 6 4.18 10.14 -12.92
CA ASP A 6 3.55 11.47 -12.81
C ASP A 6 2.19 11.34 -12.13
N CYS A 7 1.95 12.19 -11.11
CA CYS A 7 0.75 12.17 -10.31
C CYS A 7 0.13 13.56 -10.20
N THR A 8 -1.19 13.59 -10.14
CA THR A 8 -1.93 14.78 -9.76
C THR A 8 -2.56 14.51 -8.39
N VAL A 9 -2.28 15.35 -7.40
CA VAL A 9 -2.76 15.15 -6.04
C VAL A 9 -3.49 16.39 -5.53
N ILE A 10 -4.45 16.17 -4.64
CA ILE A 10 -5.11 17.23 -3.90
C ILE A 10 -4.58 17.19 -2.47
N LYS A 11 -3.98 18.29 -2.05
CA LYS A 11 -3.45 18.40 -0.69
C LYS A 11 -4.46 19.14 0.19
N LEU A 12 -4.86 18.48 1.28
CA LEU A 12 -5.80 19.01 2.24
C LEU A 12 -5.18 19.05 3.63
N ASN A 13 -5.41 20.13 4.37
CA ASN A 13 -5.03 20.14 5.78
C ASN A 13 -6.21 19.68 6.64
N ARG A 14 -5.92 19.39 7.91
CA ARG A 14 -6.92 18.86 8.84
C ARG A 14 -8.10 19.81 9.07
N ALA A 15 -7.83 21.11 9.13
CA ALA A 15 -8.87 22.11 9.35
C ALA A 15 -9.84 22.15 8.17
N SER A 16 -9.32 22.10 6.94
CA SER A 16 -10.15 22.08 5.73
C SER A 16 -11.01 20.81 5.65
N ILE A 17 -10.46 19.68 6.03
CA ILE A 17 -11.20 18.40 6.05
C ILE A 17 -12.34 18.47 7.06
N GLN A 18 -12.10 19.02 8.25
CA GLN A 18 -13.13 19.17 9.28
C GLN A 18 -14.25 20.11 8.83
N GLU A 19 -13.89 21.19 8.13
CA GLU A 19 -14.88 22.11 7.58
C GLU A 19 -15.77 21.44 6.53
N VAL A 20 -15.19 20.61 5.66
CA VAL A 20 -15.92 19.83 4.66
C VAL A 20 -16.88 18.84 5.35
N PHE A 21 -16.46 18.18 6.40
CA PHE A 21 -17.30 17.26 7.15
C PHE A 21 -18.50 17.96 7.80
N ALA A 22 -18.29 19.17 8.31
CA ALA A 22 -19.36 19.97 8.91
C ALA A 22 -20.41 20.39 7.88
N ARG A 23 -20.00 20.70 6.65
CA ARG A 23 -20.89 21.13 5.57
C ARG A 23 -21.54 19.96 4.81
N PHE A 24 -20.85 18.86 4.67
CA PHE A 24 -21.28 17.72 3.86
C PHE A 24 -21.11 16.42 4.67
N PRO A 25 -22.11 16.04 5.48
CA PRO A 25 -22.05 14.83 6.30
C PRO A 25 -21.76 13.55 5.51
N GLU A 26 -22.19 13.48 4.25
CA GLU A 26 -21.91 12.34 3.37
C GLU A 26 -20.41 12.15 3.11
N PHE A 27 -19.61 13.20 3.18
CA PHE A 27 -18.16 13.12 3.07
C PHE A 27 -17.53 12.44 4.29
N GLU A 28 -18.06 12.66 5.47
CA GLU A 28 -17.63 11.98 6.68
C GLU A 28 -17.86 10.48 6.57
N THR A 29 -19.03 10.06 6.08
CA THR A 29 -19.33 8.65 5.84
C THR A 29 -18.38 8.04 4.84
N PHE A 30 -18.09 8.72 3.74
CA PHE A 30 -17.15 8.28 2.72
C PHE A 30 -15.74 8.12 3.30
N HIS A 31 -15.29 9.09 4.08
CA HIS A 31 -13.97 9.07 4.72
C HIS A 31 -13.85 7.92 5.73
N ARG A 32 -14.88 7.70 6.54
CA ARG A 32 -14.93 6.59 7.50
C ARG A 32 -14.83 5.25 6.81
N LYS A 33 -15.57 5.05 5.71
CA LYS A 33 -15.52 3.80 4.95
C LYS A 33 -14.13 3.58 4.34
N ASN A 34 -13.47 4.61 3.85
CA ASN A 34 -12.11 4.52 3.34
C ASN A 34 -11.12 4.15 4.44
N LEU A 35 -11.25 4.73 5.62
CA LEU A 35 -10.41 4.40 6.78
C LEU A 35 -10.62 2.95 7.22
N GLU A 36 -11.85 2.47 7.22
CA GLU A 36 -12.17 1.08 7.56
C GLU A 36 -11.50 0.10 6.58
N ARG A 37 -11.60 0.38 5.29
CA ARG A 37 -10.96 -0.44 4.25
C ARG A 37 -9.44 -0.44 4.41
N THR A 38 -8.85 0.71 4.68
CA THR A 38 -7.41 0.85 4.89
C THR A 38 -6.99 0.08 6.13
N PHE A 39 -7.75 0.16 7.21
CA PHE A 39 -7.48 -0.59 8.44
C PHE A 39 -7.48 -2.09 8.18
N VAL A 40 -8.48 -2.62 7.49
CA VAL A 40 -8.56 -4.04 7.14
C VAL A 40 -7.35 -4.45 6.29
N ARG A 41 -6.99 -3.65 5.31
CA ARG A 41 -5.84 -3.92 4.44
C ARG A 41 -4.52 -3.95 5.22
N LEU A 42 -4.32 -2.99 6.12
CA LEU A 42 -3.11 -2.93 6.94
C LEU A 42 -3.03 -4.10 7.93
N ASN A 43 -4.16 -4.48 8.53
CA ASN A 43 -4.21 -5.66 9.39
C ASN A 43 -3.84 -6.93 8.63
N LYS A 44 -4.41 -7.12 7.45
CA LYS A 44 -4.10 -8.26 6.61
C LYS A 44 -2.61 -8.29 6.26
N ARG A 45 -2.03 -7.14 5.95
CA ARG A 45 -0.59 -7.03 5.67
C ARG A 45 0.25 -7.44 6.88
N ILE A 46 -0.09 -6.98 8.08
CA ILE A 46 0.60 -7.34 9.31
C ILE A 46 0.54 -8.86 9.54
N VAL A 47 -0.65 -9.44 9.45
CA VAL A 47 -0.83 -10.89 9.61
C VAL A 47 -0.01 -11.66 8.58
N ASN A 48 -0.02 -11.23 7.32
CA ASN A 48 0.78 -11.85 6.27
C ASN A 48 2.27 -11.80 6.57
N HIS A 49 2.77 -10.67 7.09
CA HIS A 49 4.19 -10.55 7.48
C HIS A 49 4.57 -11.49 8.62
N LEU A 50 3.62 -11.83 9.50
CA LEU A 50 3.86 -12.72 10.62
C LEU A 50 3.73 -14.20 10.26
N GLN A 51 2.90 -14.54 9.29
CA GLN A 51 2.52 -15.92 9.00
C GLN A 51 3.05 -16.45 7.66
N LEU A 52 3.24 -15.59 6.68
CA LEU A 52 3.66 -16.01 5.35
C LEU A 52 5.16 -15.91 5.16
N SER A 53 5.71 -16.82 4.35
CA SER A 53 7.10 -16.72 3.89
C SER A 53 7.29 -15.49 3.00
N ALA A 54 8.55 -15.08 2.83
CA ALA A 54 8.89 -13.98 1.92
C ALA A 54 8.41 -14.24 0.49
N ARG A 55 8.53 -15.51 0.04
CA ARG A 55 8.06 -15.91 -1.28
C ARG A 55 6.54 -15.76 -1.41
N ASP A 56 5.78 -16.21 -0.41
CA ASP A 56 4.32 -16.11 -0.44
C ASP A 56 3.87 -14.66 -0.40
N ARG A 57 4.54 -13.81 0.37
CA ARG A 57 4.26 -12.37 0.38
C ARG A 57 4.51 -11.75 -0.98
N TYR A 58 5.60 -12.14 -1.64
CA TYR A 58 5.89 -11.68 -3.01
C TYR A 58 4.80 -12.11 -3.99
N LEU A 59 4.38 -13.37 -3.94
CA LEU A 59 3.31 -13.88 -4.82
C LEU A 59 2.00 -13.14 -4.60
N ASN A 60 1.65 -12.84 -3.35
CA ASN A 60 0.48 -12.03 -3.04
C ASN A 60 0.61 -10.61 -3.59
N PHE A 61 1.80 -10.02 -3.48
CA PHE A 61 2.07 -8.68 -3.99
C PHE A 61 1.87 -8.60 -5.50
N ILE A 62 2.43 -9.52 -6.27
CA ILE A 62 2.29 -9.49 -7.72
C ILE A 62 0.86 -9.80 -8.18
N THR A 63 0.09 -10.50 -7.36
CA THR A 63 -1.33 -10.76 -7.62
C THR A 63 -2.18 -9.53 -7.36
N GLU A 64 -1.93 -8.82 -6.26
CA GLU A 64 -2.68 -7.63 -5.88
C GLU A 64 -2.27 -6.38 -6.66
N TYR A 65 -0.98 -6.25 -6.97
CA TYR A 65 -0.41 -5.06 -7.60
C TYR A 65 0.49 -5.41 -8.78
N PRO A 66 -0.06 -6.05 -9.84
CA PRO A 66 0.77 -6.50 -10.96
C PRO A 66 1.51 -5.35 -11.67
N GLU A 67 0.93 -4.16 -11.67
CA GLU A 67 1.55 -2.98 -12.30
C GLU A 67 2.77 -2.50 -11.51
N MET A 68 2.73 -2.61 -10.19
CA MET A 68 3.84 -2.18 -9.34
C MET A 68 5.08 -3.02 -9.51
N GLU A 69 4.92 -4.30 -9.83
CA GLU A 69 6.05 -5.19 -10.13
C GLU A 69 6.91 -4.66 -11.27
N SER A 70 6.29 -4.03 -12.27
CA SER A 70 6.99 -3.53 -13.45
C SER A 70 7.49 -2.10 -13.32
N VAL A 71 6.86 -1.25 -12.48
CA VAL A 71 7.18 0.18 -12.41
C VAL A 71 7.89 0.60 -11.14
N ALA A 72 7.71 -0.12 -10.02
CA ALA A 72 8.36 0.24 -8.76
C ALA A 72 9.81 -0.21 -8.74
N MET A 73 10.65 0.59 -8.10
CA MET A 73 12.07 0.23 -7.92
C MET A 73 12.20 -0.96 -6.98
N ASN A 74 13.20 -1.81 -7.25
CA ASN A 74 13.41 -3.04 -6.48
C ASN A 74 13.54 -2.81 -4.98
N TYR A 75 14.24 -1.74 -4.57
CA TYR A 75 14.40 -1.48 -3.15
C TYR A 75 13.07 -1.07 -2.47
N HIS A 76 12.17 -0.44 -3.20
CA HIS A 76 10.83 -0.12 -2.69
C HIS A 76 9.99 -1.39 -2.53
N ILE A 77 10.05 -2.29 -3.51
CA ILE A 77 9.33 -3.57 -3.44
C ILE A 77 9.86 -4.40 -2.27
N ALA A 78 11.18 -4.51 -2.14
CA ALA A 78 11.83 -5.25 -1.06
C ALA A 78 11.44 -4.67 0.31
N SER A 79 11.45 -3.34 0.45
CA SER A 79 11.05 -2.65 1.67
C SER A 79 9.58 -2.93 2.02
N TYR A 80 8.70 -2.86 1.02
CA TYR A 80 7.27 -3.16 1.21
C TYR A 80 7.06 -4.60 1.70
N LEU A 81 7.83 -5.55 1.16
CA LEU A 81 7.74 -6.96 1.53
C LEU A 81 8.50 -7.30 2.82
N GLY A 82 9.30 -6.38 3.34
CA GLY A 82 10.10 -6.61 4.54
C GLY A 82 11.27 -7.55 4.31
N ILE A 83 11.89 -7.52 3.13
CA ILE A 83 13.02 -8.37 2.74
C ILE A 83 14.14 -7.51 2.14
N THR A 84 15.32 -8.12 1.96
CA THR A 84 16.42 -7.47 1.25
C THR A 84 16.24 -7.55 -0.27
N GLN A 85 16.91 -6.66 -1.00
CA GLN A 85 16.92 -6.71 -2.46
C GLN A 85 17.52 -8.03 -2.99
N GLN A 86 18.49 -8.58 -2.28
CA GLN A 86 19.09 -9.86 -2.61
C GLN A 86 18.08 -11.00 -2.48
N SER A 87 17.29 -11.00 -1.40
CA SER A 87 16.20 -11.96 -1.22
C SER A 87 15.16 -11.83 -2.31
N LEU A 88 14.78 -10.60 -2.65
CA LEU A 88 13.84 -10.35 -3.75
C LEU A 88 14.36 -10.93 -5.06
N SER A 89 15.63 -10.69 -5.37
CA SER A 89 16.26 -11.20 -6.59
C SER A 89 16.22 -12.73 -6.63
N ARG A 90 16.52 -13.38 -5.52
CA ARG A 90 16.45 -14.84 -5.41
C ARG A 90 15.03 -15.38 -5.61
N ILE A 91 14.06 -14.75 -5.00
CA ILE A 91 12.65 -15.15 -5.14
C ILE A 91 12.21 -15.04 -6.61
N ARG A 92 12.57 -13.93 -7.29
CA ARG A 92 12.25 -13.75 -8.71
C ARG A 92 12.92 -14.79 -9.60
N ALA A 93 14.10 -15.22 -9.24
CA ALA A 93 14.84 -16.27 -9.95
C ALA A 93 14.33 -17.69 -9.64
N GLY A 94 13.38 -17.83 -8.74
CA GLY A 94 12.84 -19.14 -8.36
C GLY A 94 13.73 -19.96 -7.43
N LYS A 95 14.64 -19.28 -6.72
CA LYS A 95 15.60 -19.95 -5.82
C LYS A 95 15.17 -19.87 -4.36
#